data_a3aa45cc80328e62c371f014fd7b1010
#
_entry.id   a3aa45cc80328e62c371f014fd7b1010
#
_cell.length_a   1.000
_cell.length_b   1.000
_cell.length_c   1.000
_cell.angle_alpha   90.00
_cell.angle_beta   90.00
_cell.angle_gamma   90.00
#
_symmetry.space_group_name_H-M   'P 1'
#
loop_
_entity.id
_entity.type
_entity.pdbx_description
1 polymer ?
#
loop_
_entity_poly.entity_id
_entity_poly.type
_entity_poly.pdbx_seq_one_letter_code
_entity_poly.pdbx_strand_id
1 'polypeptide(L)'
;MTTYRAWNLKPLDRSALKELTAAIAQQSTEELENRAMETMDGEPWSEEKYQMTLAAQQKEAGLLAGILAARGITDPAEALTLLSGEEELTDPMLLTDMDKACARILDAIDREETIVVFGDYDVDGVTATALLYQHLKGMGANVKCMLPSREGDGYGLSKNAIQSIHDKGYQLIVTVDNGISALEEAEFAASLGVDLIVTDHHLPHDTLPKAVAVVDPRRADDTSPFKGLCGAGVAFKLCAALDGCPPEEMLDYCGDLAAVGTVADVMPLTGENRTLVKAGLHLLQHSDRPGLLALLDEVGLGGKPVTAENVSYAIAPR
;
A
#
# COMPACT_ATOMS: atom_id res chain seq x y z
N MET A 1 -27.35 -18.14 33.42
CA MET A 1 -26.03 -18.79 33.37
C MET A 1 -25.88 -19.45 32.01
N THR A 2 -25.10 -18.88 31.13
CA THR A 2 -24.84 -19.42 29.79
C THR A 2 -23.77 -20.49 29.95
N THR A 3 -24.13 -21.75 29.87
CA THR A 3 -23.19 -22.85 29.83
C THR A 3 -22.42 -22.81 28.54
N TYR A 4 -21.14 -22.44 28.58
CA TYR A 4 -20.22 -22.64 27.47
C TYR A 4 -20.13 -24.11 27.13
N ARG A 5 -20.76 -24.52 26.03
CA ARG A 5 -20.62 -25.86 25.46
C ARG A 5 -19.22 -25.99 24.87
N ALA A 6 -18.67 -27.19 25.00
CA ALA A 6 -17.31 -27.58 24.65
C ALA A 6 -16.77 -26.93 23.36
N TRP A 7 -15.50 -26.53 23.38
CA TRP A 7 -14.74 -26.09 22.21
C TRP A 7 -14.69 -27.23 21.19
N ASN A 8 -15.32 -27.03 20.03
CA ASN A 8 -15.14 -27.92 18.89
C ASN A 8 -13.84 -27.52 18.19
N LEU A 9 -12.75 -28.16 18.56
CA LEU A 9 -11.51 -28.08 17.81
C LEU A 9 -11.72 -28.80 16.46
N LYS A 10 -11.60 -28.10 15.37
CA LYS A 10 -11.54 -28.75 14.05
C LYS A 10 -10.31 -29.68 14.04
N PRO A 11 -10.45 -30.94 13.64
CA PRO A 11 -9.28 -31.82 13.50
C PRO A 11 -8.36 -31.23 12.41
N LEU A 12 -7.11 -30.97 12.79
CA LEU A 12 -6.08 -30.55 11.84
C LEU A 12 -5.60 -31.77 11.04
N ASP A 13 -5.35 -31.58 9.76
CA ASP A 13 -4.69 -32.59 8.94
C ASP A 13 -3.25 -32.80 9.45
N ARG A 14 -2.97 -34.00 9.94
CA ARG A 14 -1.68 -34.34 10.52
C ARG A 14 -0.54 -34.36 9.50
N SER A 15 -0.83 -34.66 8.22
CA SER A 15 0.17 -34.62 7.14
C SER A 15 0.56 -33.19 6.83
N ALA A 16 -0.43 -32.33 6.57
CA ALA A 16 -0.20 -30.90 6.34
C ALA A 16 0.52 -30.24 7.52
N LEU A 17 0.13 -30.56 8.76
CA LEU A 17 0.79 -30.02 9.94
C LEU A 17 2.27 -30.45 10.03
N LYS A 18 2.58 -31.70 9.66
CA LYS A 18 3.97 -32.19 9.65
C LYS A 18 4.80 -31.50 8.58
N GLU A 19 4.27 -31.36 7.38
CA GLU A 19 4.94 -30.68 6.26
C GLU A 19 5.19 -29.21 6.57
N LEU A 20 4.18 -28.52 7.10
CA LEU A 20 4.28 -27.14 7.54
C LEU A 20 5.35 -26.93 8.63
N THR A 21 5.33 -27.82 9.66
CA THR A 21 6.32 -27.77 10.74
C THR A 21 7.73 -27.97 10.20
N ALA A 22 7.91 -28.92 9.26
CA ALA A 22 9.22 -29.17 8.67
C ALA A 22 9.73 -27.98 7.86
N ALA A 23 8.87 -27.37 7.04
CA ALA A 23 9.24 -26.21 6.23
C ALA A 23 9.63 -25.00 7.11
N ILE A 24 8.83 -24.67 8.12
CA ILE A 24 9.12 -23.56 9.04
C ILE A 24 10.41 -23.82 9.82
N ALA A 25 10.62 -25.05 10.30
CA ALA A 25 11.83 -25.42 11.03
C ALA A 25 13.08 -25.34 10.14
N GLN A 26 12.98 -25.75 8.88
CA GLN A 26 14.08 -25.66 7.91
C GLN A 26 14.47 -24.21 7.66
N GLN A 27 13.51 -23.32 7.33
CA GLN A 27 13.79 -21.90 7.11
C GLN A 27 14.41 -21.26 8.36
N SER A 28 13.86 -21.52 9.54
CA SER A 28 14.41 -20.99 10.80
C SER A 28 15.84 -21.48 11.06
N THR A 29 16.17 -22.70 10.64
CA THR A 29 17.54 -23.24 10.75
C THR A 29 18.49 -22.52 9.81
N GLU A 30 18.11 -22.32 8.53
CA GLU A 30 18.89 -21.59 7.53
C GLU A 30 19.15 -20.14 7.96
N GLU A 31 18.16 -19.46 8.50
CA GLU A 31 18.29 -18.10 9.05
C GLU A 31 19.25 -18.08 10.27
N LEU A 32 19.17 -19.09 11.13
CA LEU A 32 20.06 -19.22 12.29
C LEU A 32 21.52 -19.47 11.87
N GLU A 33 21.74 -20.32 10.87
CA GLU A 33 23.06 -20.60 10.31
C GLU A 33 23.67 -19.32 9.71
N ASN A 34 22.90 -18.57 8.92
CA ASN A 34 23.35 -17.30 8.35
C ASN A 34 23.72 -16.28 9.44
N ARG A 35 22.89 -16.13 10.46
CA ARG A 35 23.15 -15.24 11.61
C ARG A 35 24.34 -15.69 12.45
N ALA A 36 24.59 -17.00 12.55
CA ALA A 36 25.75 -17.53 13.28
C ALA A 36 27.08 -17.29 12.51
N MET A 37 27.00 -17.20 11.16
CA MET A 37 28.15 -16.84 10.32
C MET A 37 28.42 -15.33 10.31
N GLU A 38 27.41 -14.50 10.43
CA GLU A 38 27.53 -13.05 10.55
C GLU A 38 27.95 -12.70 11.99
N THR A 39 29.22 -12.56 12.24
CA THR A 39 29.75 -12.11 13.53
C THR A 39 29.43 -10.63 13.75
N MET A 40 28.28 -10.31 14.35
CA MET A 40 28.05 -8.99 14.94
C MET A 40 28.85 -8.91 16.25
N ASP A 41 29.93 -8.20 16.31
CA ASP A 41 30.88 -8.00 17.45
C ASP A 41 32.12 -8.90 17.51
N GLY A 42 32.42 -9.72 16.48
CA GLY A 42 33.71 -10.41 16.39
C GLY A 42 33.84 -11.68 17.25
N GLU A 43 32.85 -12.09 18.00
CA GLU A 43 32.83 -13.36 18.71
C GLU A 43 31.92 -14.39 18.03
N PRO A 44 32.41 -15.57 17.67
CA PRO A 44 31.61 -16.65 17.11
C PRO A 44 30.63 -17.18 18.16
N TRP A 45 29.45 -17.61 17.69
CA TRP A 45 28.49 -18.28 18.56
C TRP A 45 29.10 -19.54 19.19
N SER A 46 28.87 -19.74 20.50
CA SER A 46 29.25 -21.02 21.12
C SER A 46 28.30 -22.11 20.63
N GLU A 47 28.82 -23.34 20.50
CA GLU A 47 28.02 -24.52 20.13
C GLU A 47 26.81 -24.70 21.05
N GLU A 48 26.96 -24.46 22.32
CA GLU A 48 25.89 -24.55 23.31
C GLU A 48 24.76 -23.53 23.03
N LYS A 49 25.11 -22.26 22.74
CA LYS A 49 24.15 -21.21 22.38
C LYS A 49 23.43 -21.55 21.07
N TYR A 50 24.15 -22.06 20.07
CA TYR A 50 23.57 -22.49 18.82
C TYR A 50 22.54 -23.60 19.02
N GLN A 51 22.89 -24.67 19.73
CA GLN A 51 22.01 -25.82 19.99
C GLN A 51 20.78 -25.44 20.81
N MET A 52 20.92 -24.56 21.81
CA MET A 52 19.78 -24.06 22.60
C MET A 52 18.81 -23.24 21.73
N THR A 53 19.33 -22.38 20.86
CA THR A 53 18.50 -21.56 19.96
C THR A 53 17.80 -22.43 18.93
N LEU A 54 18.49 -23.38 18.34
CA LEU A 54 17.91 -24.33 17.38
C LEU A 54 16.76 -25.13 17.98
N ALA A 55 16.94 -25.67 19.20
CA ALA A 55 15.88 -26.41 19.90
C ALA A 55 14.65 -25.55 20.22
N ALA A 56 14.86 -24.27 20.55
CA ALA A 56 13.78 -23.32 20.78
C ALA A 56 13.00 -23.04 19.48
N GLN A 57 13.69 -22.79 18.38
CA GLN A 57 13.09 -22.53 17.06
C GLN A 57 12.31 -23.75 16.53
N GLN A 58 12.82 -24.94 16.71
CA GLN A 58 12.10 -26.17 16.31
C GLN A 58 10.78 -26.34 17.08
N LYS A 59 10.76 -25.99 18.36
CA LYS A 59 9.53 -26.00 19.18
C LYS A 59 8.55 -24.91 18.72
N GLU A 60 9.05 -23.74 18.40
CA GLU A 60 8.28 -22.61 17.90
C GLU A 60 7.67 -22.93 16.53
N ALA A 61 8.41 -23.58 15.62
CA ALA A 61 7.92 -24.00 14.32
C ALA A 61 6.67 -24.89 14.44
N GLY A 62 6.65 -25.83 15.38
CA GLY A 62 5.47 -26.66 15.62
C GLY A 62 4.25 -25.87 16.12
N LEU A 63 4.46 -24.84 16.95
CA LEU A 63 3.40 -23.97 17.43
C LEU A 63 2.84 -23.09 16.30
N LEU A 64 3.73 -22.47 15.51
CA LEU A 64 3.36 -21.64 14.37
C LEU A 64 2.61 -22.45 13.32
N ALA A 65 3.10 -23.64 12.96
CA ALA A 65 2.41 -24.55 12.06
C ALA A 65 0.99 -24.88 12.54
N GLY A 66 0.81 -25.14 13.84
CA GLY A 66 -0.50 -25.39 14.43
C GLY A 66 -1.46 -24.20 14.31
N ILE A 67 -0.96 -22.98 14.53
CA ILE A 67 -1.74 -21.74 14.40
C ILE A 67 -2.13 -21.49 12.96
N LEU A 68 -1.20 -21.63 12.00
CA LEU A 68 -1.43 -21.42 10.59
C LEU A 68 -2.43 -22.43 10.02
N ALA A 69 -2.25 -23.70 10.32
CA ALA A 69 -3.17 -24.77 9.90
C ALA A 69 -4.59 -24.56 10.48
N ALA A 70 -4.71 -24.09 11.72
CA ALA A 70 -6.02 -23.75 12.32
C ALA A 70 -6.72 -22.59 11.61
N ARG A 71 -5.97 -21.72 10.94
CA ARG A 71 -6.45 -20.61 10.10
C ARG A 71 -6.69 -21.01 8.63
N GLY A 72 -6.43 -22.26 8.28
CA GLY A 72 -6.62 -22.78 6.93
C GLY A 72 -5.40 -22.64 6.03
N ILE A 73 -4.29 -22.10 6.51
CA ILE A 73 -3.01 -22.02 5.79
C ILE A 73 -2.30 -23.35 5.97
N THR A 74 -2.33 -24.18 4.93
CA THR A 74 -1.78 -25.55 4.95
C THR A 74 -0.68 -25.76 3.91
N ASP A 75 -0.53 -24.85 2.95
CA ASP A 75 0.57 -24.87 2.00
C ASP A 75 1.83 -24.28 2.64
N PRO A 76 2.96 -25.02 2.63
CA PRO A 76 4.23 -24.54 3.18
C PRO A 76 4.74 -23.25 2.53
N ALA A 77 4.60 -23.09 1.20
CA ALA A 77 5.07 -21.90 0.51
C ALA A 77 4.27 -20.65 0.94
N GLU A 78 2.94 -20.77 1.00
CA GLU A 78 2.07 -19.70 1.52
C GLU A 78 2.42 -19.34 2.96
N ALA A 79 2.67 -20.35 3.80
CA ALA A 79 3.02 -20.14 5.19
C ALA A 79 4.36 -19.39 5.36
N LEU A 80 5.38 -19.78 4.59
CA LEU A 80 6.70 -19.15 4.64
C LEU A 80 6.65 -17.72 4.15
N THR A 81 5.97 -17.45 3.05
CA THR A 81 5.73 -16.09 2.53
C THR A 81 5.01 -15.21 3.56
N LEU A 82 3.97 -15.75 4.21
CA LEU A 82 3.27 -15.02 5.28
C LEU A 82 4.18 -14.72 6.48
N LEU A 83 5.05 -15.65 6.88
CA LEU A 83 5.95 -15.47 8.02
C LEU A 83 7.09 -14.51 7.71
N SER A 84 7.67 -14.57 6.50
CA SER A 84 8.70 -13.61 6.07
C SER A 84 8.12 -12.19 5.96
N GLY A 85 6.83 -12.08 5.59
CA GLY A 85 6.17 -10.81 5.29
C GLY A 85 6.80 -10.12 4.06
N GLU A 86 7.34 -10.90 3.14
CA GLU A 86 7.97 -10.47 1.89
C GLU A 86 7.16 -11.04 0.72
N GLU A 87 5.89 -10.68 0.65
CA GLU A 87 5.08 -10.97 -0.51
C GLU A 87 5.53 -10.06 -1.66
N GLU A 88 5.61 -10.63 -2.87
CA GLU A 88 6.04 -9.93 -4.07
C GLU A 88 5.07 -8.79 -4.39
N LEU A 89 5.61 -7.62 -4.72
CA LEU A 89 4.83 -6.51 -5.25
C LEU A 89 4.64 -6.73 -6.75
N THR A 90 3.39 -6.82 -7.20
CA THR A 90 3.09 -7.08 -8.62
C THR A 90 3.50 -5.91 -9.51
N ASP A 91 3.81 -6.23 -10.77
CA ASP A 91 4.12 -5.21 -11.80
C ASP A 91 2.96 -4.20 -11.91
N PRO A 92 3.23 -2.89 -11.74
CA PRO A 92 2.22 -1.83 -11.87
C PRO A 92 1.51 -1.83 -13.21
N MET A 93 2.19 -2.27 -14.28
CA MET A 93 1.64 -2.29 -15.64
C MET A 93 0.56 -3.35 -15.84
N LEU A 94 0.34 -4.23 -14.86
CA LEU A 94 -0.79 -5.19 -14.86
C LEU A 94 -2.13 -4.51 -14.51
N LEU A 95 -2.10 -3.31 -13.90
CA LEU A 95 -3.32 -2.54 -13.67
C LEU A 95 -3.85 -1.98 -14.99
N THR A 96 -5.12 -2.20 -15.25
CA THR A 96 -5.76 -1.77 -16.50
C THR A 96 -5.69 -0.24 -16.65
N ASP A 97 -5.37 0.23 -17.85
CA ASP A 97 -5.15 1.64 -18.23
C ASP A 97 -3.94 2.32 -17.58
N MET A 98 -3.07 1.61 -16.86
CA MET A 98 -1.85 2.18 -16.29
C MET A 98 -0.93 2.75 -17.38
N ASP A 99 -0.81 2.06 -18.50
CA ASP A 99 -0.05 2.49 -19.66
C ASP A 99 -0.56 3.82 -20.23
N LYS A 100 -1.90 3.98 -20.33
CA LYS A 100 -2.52 5.23 -20.82
C LYS A 100 -2.35 6.37 -19.82
N ALA A 101 -2.45 6.08 -18.51
CA ALA A 101 -2.23 7.05 -17.45
C ALA A 101 -0.80 7.59 -17.52
N CYS A 102 0.19 6.70 -17.57
CA CYS A 102 1.60 7.07 -17.71
C CYS A 102 1.85 7.87 -18.97
N ALA A 103 1.39 7.40 -20.12
CA ALA A 103 1.58 8.08 -21.39
C ALA A 103 1.04 9.52 -21.39
N ARG A 104 -0.18 9.74 -20.82
CA ARG A 104 -0.78 11.08 -20.77
C ARG A 104 -0.08 12.01 -19.77
N ILE A 105 0.37 11.47 -18.63
CA ILE A 105 1.12 12.26 -17.62
C ILE A 105 2.47 12.69 -18.22
N LEU A 106 3.21 11.77 -18.84
CA LEU A 106 4.50 12.08 -19.48
C LEU A 106 4.34 13.10 -20.62
N ASP A 107 3.31 12.96 -21.45
CA ASP A 107 2.98 13.95 -22.49
C ASP A 107 2.66 15.35 -21.90
N ALA A 108 1.98 15.40 -20.74
CA ALA A 108 1.74 16.66 -20.04
C ALA A 108 3.03 17.29 -19.51
N ILE A 109 3.96 16.50 -19.01
CA ILE A 109 5.27 16.97 -18.54
C ILE A 109 6.07 17.54 -19.74
N ASP A 110 6.13 16.79 -20.84
CA ASP A 110 6.85 17.19 -22.04
C ASP A 110 6.30 18.50 -22.68
N ARG A 111 4.99 18.73 -22.55
CA ARG A 111 4.32 19.95 -23.03
C ARG A 111 4.28 21.08 -22.01
N GLU A 112 4.88 20.89 -20.83
CA GLU A 112 4.83 21.85 -19.72
C GLU A 112 3.39 22.20 -19.27
N GLU A 113 2.44 21.27 -19.47
CA GLU A 113 1.06 21.43 -19.03
C GLU A 113 0.97 21.41 -17.49
N THR A 114 -0.01 22.12 -16.93
CA THR A 114 -0.24 22.04 -15.48
C THR A 114 -1.09 20.84 -15.16
N ILE A 115 -0.54 19.96 -14.31
CA ILE A 115 -1.20 18.77 -13.77
C ILE A 115 -1.77 19.11 -12.39
N VAL A 116 -3.04 18.78 -12.17
CA VAL A 116 -3.68 18.88 -10.84
C VAL A 116 -3.88 17.49 -10.27
N VAL A 117 -3.18 17.18 -9.19
CA VAL A 117 -3.47 15.99 -8.37
C VAL A 117 -4.65 16.33 -7.47
N PHE A 118 -5.77 15.66 -7.68
CA PHE A 118 -7.01 15.89 -6.93
C PHE A 118 -7.30 14.69 -6.04
N GLY A 119 -7.08 14.84 -4.74
CA GLY A 119 -7.30 13.77 -3.76
C GLY A 119 -8.64 13.85 -3.05
N ASP A 120 -8.82 12.97 -2.06
CA ASP A 120 -9.88 13.09 -1.08
C ASP A 120 -9.36 13.70 0.23
N TYR A 121 -10.27 14.05 1.14
CA TYR A 121 -9.96 14.72 2.41
C TYR A 121 -9.60 13.79 3.56
N ASP A 122 -9.75 12.48 3.40
CA ASP A 122 -9.35 11.50 4.41
C ASP A 122 -7.84 11.19 4.34
N VAL A 123 -7.36 10.33 5.21
CA VAL A 123 -5.92 10.07 5.33
C VAL A 123 -5.37 9.33 4.11
N ASP A 124 -6.16 8.44 3.49
CA ASP A 124 -5.74 7.76 2.27
C ASP A 124 -5.61 8.75 1.12
N GLY A 125 -6.65 9.57 0.88
CA GLY A 125 -6.62 10.60 -0.15
C GLY A 125 -5.53 11.66 0.07
N VAL A 126 -5.28 12.08 1.32
CA VAL A 126 -4.21 13.04 1.65
C VAL A 126 -2.83 12.43 1.40
N THR A 127 -2.60 11.18 1.83
CA THR A 127 -1.31 10.51 1.63
C THR A 127 -1.07 10.18 0.16
N ALA A 128 -2.09 9.70 -0.57
CA ALA A 128 -2.05 9.50 -2.01
C ALA A 128 -1.70 10.79 -2.77
N THR A 129 -2.34 11.91 -2.39
CA THR A 129 -2.07 13.23 -2.98
C THR A 129 -0.64 13.68 -2.72
N ALA A 130 -0.17 13.57 -1.48
CA ALA A 130 1.19 13.97 -1.11
C ALA A 130 2.24 13.13 -1.85
N LEU A 131 2.00 11.83 -1.96
CA LEU A 131 2.86 10.87 -2.65
C LEU A 131 2.99 11.22 -4.13
N LEU A 132 1.89 11.28 -4.87
CA LEU A 132 1.91 11.55 -6.31
C LEU A 132 2.38 12.98 -6.61
N TYR A 133 1.96 13.98 -5.81
CA TYR A 133 2.42 15.36 -5.96
C TYR A 133 3.94 15.48 -5.85
N GLN A 134 4.53 14.86 -4.83
CA GLN A 134 5.98 14.93 -4.61
C GLN A 134 6.74 14.21 -5.73
N HIS A 135 6.23 13.06 -6.17
CA HIS A 135 6.83 12.31 -7.26
C HIS A 135 6.83 13.10 -8.57
N LEU A 136 5.67 13.61 -9.01
CA LEU A 136 5.57 14.43 -10.21
C LEU A 136 6.42 15.70 -10.13
N LYS A 137 6.49 16.33 -8.96
CA LYS A 137 7.37 17.48 -8.73
C LYS A 137 8.85 17.09 -8.87
N GLY A 138 9.25 15.93 -8.40
CA GLY A 138 10.60 15.36 -8.58
C GLY A 138 10.95 15.13 -10.05
N MET A 139 9.97 14.72 -10.85
CA MET A 139 10.10 14.57 -12.30
C MET A 139 10.15 15.92 -13.06
N GLY A 140 10.00 17.05 -12.37
CA GLY A 140 10.01 18.41 -12.98
C GLY A 140 8.65 18.86 -13.53
N ALA A 141 7.55 18.15 -13.23
CA ALA A 141 6.22 18.53 -13.67
C ALA A 141 5.76 19.87 -13.07
N ASN A 142 4.99 20.66 -13.85
CA ASN A 142 4.22 21.76 -13.31
C ASN A 142 2.97 21.23 -12.63
N VAL A 143 3.09 20.86 -11.35
CA VAL A 143 2.06 20.16 -10.59
C VAL A 143 1.45 21.01 -9.48
N LYS A 144 0.16 20.90 -9.29
CA LYS A 144 -0.63 21.45 -8.19
C LYS A 144 -1.38 20.33 -7.50
N CYS A 145 -1.73 20.52 -6.22
CA CYS A 145 -2.63 19.62 -5.52
C CYS A 145 -3.89 20.35 -5.06
N MET A 146 -5.01 19.64 -5.04
CA MET A 146 -6.29 20.11 -4.56
C MET A 146 -6.97 19.00 -3.76
N LEU A 147 -7.64 19.38 -2.69
CA LEU A 147 -8.50 18.51 -1.88
C LEU A 147 -9.88 19.15 -1.76
N PRO A 148 -10.96 18.36 -1.75
CA PRO A 148 -12.30 18.90 -1.53
C PRO A 148 -12.44 19.44 -0.10
N SER A 149 -13.27 20.45 0.07
CA SER A 149 -13.63 20.97 1.39
C SER A 149 -14.70 20.10 2.04
N ARG A 150 -14.49 19.64 3.27
CA ARG A 150 -15.51 18.88 4.03
C ARG A 150 -16.85 19.61 4.16
N GLU A 151 -16.84 20.95 4.17
CA GLU A 151 -18.02 21.77 4.47
C GLU A 151 -18.77 22.31 3.22
N GLY A 152 -18.20 22.19 2.01
CA GLY A 152 -18.74 22.87 0.83
C GLY A 152 -18.86 22.08 -0.46
N ASP A 153 -17.93 21.19 -0.76
CA ASP A 153 -17.81 20.58 -2.08
C ASP A 153 -18.36 19.14 -2.16
N GLY A 154 -18.72 18.53 -1.03
CA GLY A 154 -19.09 17.11 -0.98
C GLY A 154 -17.88 16.18 -1.05
N TYR A 155 -18.13 14.91 -1.35
CA TYR A 155 -17.11 13.88 -1.49
C TYR A 155 -16.56 13.84 -2.94
N GLY A 156 -15.24 13.77 -3.10
CA GLY A 156 -14.58 13.56 -4.38
C GLY A 156 -14.61 14.75 -5.35
N LEU A 157 -14.41 14.44 -6.62
CA LEU A 157 -14.33 15.44 -7.70
C LEU A 157 -15.69 16.08 -7.95
N SER A 158 -15.74 17.43 -8.02
CA SER A 158 -16.97 18.18 -8.27
C SER A 158 -16.89 19.04 -9.55
N LYS A 159 -18.03 19.34 -10.17
CA LYS A 159 -18.10 20.25 -11.34
C LYS A 159 -17.53 21.65 -11.02
N ASN A 160 -17.73 22.13 -9.78
CA ASN A 160 -17.18 23.42 -9.34
C ASN A 160 -15.63 23.39 -9.29
N ALA A 161 -15.07 22.29 -8.79
CA ALA A 161 -13.61 22.12 -8.78
C ALA A 161 -13.05 22.06 -10.21
N ILE A 162 -13.67 21.31 -11.11
CA ILE A 162 -13.31 21.21 -12.52
C ILE A 162 -13.38 22.59 -13.19
N GLN A 163 -14.46 23.34 -12.97
CA GLN A 163 -14.59 24.71 -13.51
C GLN A 163 -13.46 25.62 -13.02
N SER A 164 -13.14 25.56 -11.72
CA SER A 164 -12.04 26.34 -11.15
C SER A 164 -10.67 25.95 -11.71
N ILE A 165 -10.47 24.67 -12.04
CA ILE A 165 -9.25 24.16 -12.68
C ILE A 165 -9.16 24.67 -14.11
N HIS A 166 -10.26 24.59 -14.89
CA HIS A 166 -10.34 25.10 -16.24
C HIS A 166 -10.08 26.61 -16.29
N ASP A 167 -10.72 27.40 -15.41
CA ASP A 167 -10.59 28.87 -15.37
C ASP A 167 -9.15 29.34 -15.07
N LYS A 168 -8.36 28.47 -14.40
CA LYS A 168 -6.92 28.71 -14.17
C LYS A 168 -6.05 28.28 -15.34
N GLY A 169 -6.65 27.72 -16.40
CA GLY A 169 -5.94 27.22 -17.57
C GLY A 169 -5.16 25.93 -17.33
N TYR A 170 -5.60 25.08 -16.41
CA TYR A 170 -4.96 23.78 -16.15
C TYR A 170 -5.57 22.72 -17.08
N GLN A 171 -4.74 21.80 -17.57
CA GLN A 171 -5.08 20.94 -18.69
C GLN A 171 -5.37 19.49 -18.29
N LEU A 172 -4.77 19.00 -17.18
CA LEU A 172 -4.88 17.61 -16.75
C LEU A 172 -5.24 17.52 -15.27
N ILE A 173 -6.25 16.72 -14.97
CA ILE A 173 -6.60 16.31 -13.60
C ILE A 173 -6.21 14.83 -13.46
N VAL A 174 -5.48 14.51 -12.41
CA VAL A 174 -5.25 13.14 -11.95
C VAL A 174 -5.90 13.00 -10.59
N THR A 175 -7.00 12.24 -10.51
CA THR A 175 -7.61 11.95 -9.21
C THR A 175 -6.85 10.85 -8.51
N VAL A 176 -6.77 10.90 -7.20
CA VAL A 176 -6.23 9.85 -6.34
C VAL A 176 -7.21 9.57 -5.21
N ASP A 177 -7.53 8.29 -5.00
CA ASP A 177 -8.49 7.84 -3.98
C ASP A 177 -9.93 8.38 -4.19
N ASN A 178 -10.25 8.78 -5.40
CA ASN A 178 -11.61 9.17 -5.80
C ASN A 178 -11.74 9.19 -7.31
N GLY A 179 -12.98 9.33 -7.78
CA GLY A 179 -13.28 9.60 -9.18
C GLY A 179 -13.93 8.45 -9.92
N ILE A 180 -13.89 7.21 -9.41
CA ILE A 180 -14.50 6.05 -10.11
C ILE A 180 -16.01 6.20 -10.30
N SER A 181 -16.67 6.96 -9.42
CA SER A 181 -18.12 7.26 -9.50
C SER A 181 -18.44 8.60 -10.17
N ALA A 182 -17.44 9.38 -10.58
CA ALA A 182 -17.58 10.74 -11.10
C ALA A 182 -17.97 10.77 -12.60
N LEU A 183 -19.11 10.16 -12.97
CA LEU A 183 -19.53 10.00 -14.35
C LEU A 183 -19.87 11.35 -15.03
N GLU A 184 -20.68 12.16 -14.37
CA GLU A 184 -21.09 13.47 -14.87
C GLU A 184 -19.94 14.48 -14.84
N GLU A 185 -19.08 14.38 -13.84
CA GLU A 185 -17.89 15.20 -13.68
C GLU A 185 -16.89 14.94 -14.80
N ALA A 186 -16.69 13.68 -15.18
CA ALA A 186 -15.84 13.30 -16.31
C ALA A 186 -16.37 13.85 -17.64
N GLU A 187 -17.68 13.76 -17.88
CA GLU A 187 -18.31 14.35 -19.06
C GLU A 187 -18.17 15.89 -19.06
N PHE A 188 -18.30 16.51 -17.88
CA PHE A 188 -18.14 17.95 -17.74
C PHE A 188 -16.69 18.39 -18.00
N ALA A 189 -15.68 17.69 -17.45
CA ALA A 189 -14.27 17.95 -17.72
C ALA A 189 -13.96 17.86 -19.22
N ALA A 190 -14.43 16.80 -19.89
CA ALA A 190 -14.27 16.62 -21.33
C ALA A 190 -14.91 17.77 -22.14
N SER A 191 -16.09 18.28 -21.72
CA SER A 191 -16.78 19.39 -22.37
C SER A 191 -16.01 20.73 -22.31
N LEU A 192 -15.14 20.86 -21.29
CA LEU A 192 -14.26 22.02 -21.10
C LEU A 192 -12.87 21.82 -21.71
N GLY A 193 -12.58 20.65 -22.28
CA GLY A 193 -11.26 20.32 -22.82
C GLY A 193 -10.21 20.07 -21.73
N VAL A 194 -10.63 19.70 -20.52
CA VAL A 194 -9.75 19.27 -19.44
C VAL A 194 -9.69 17.75 -19.44
N ASP A 195 -8.50 17.20 -19.58
CA ASP A 195 -8.29 15.77 -19.53
C ASP A 195 -8.36 15.25 -18.09
N LEU A 196 -8.91 14.06 -17.93
CA LEU A 196 -9.07 13.39 -16.65
C LEU A 196 -8.39 12.02 -16.68
N ILE A 197 -7.58 11.74 -15.66
CA ILE A 197 -7.11 10.40 -15.30
C ILE A 197 -7.70 10.10 -13.93
N VAL A 198 -8.37 8.96 -13.81
CA VAL A 198 -8.90 8.47 -12.53
C VAL A 198 -7.96 7.41 -11.99
N THR A 199 -7.48 7.58 -10.74
CA THR A 199 -6.89 6.51 -9.96
C THR A 199 -7.67 6.33 -8.67
N ASP A 200 -8.23 5.14 -8.47
CA ASP A 200 -9.17 4.86 -7.39
C ASP A 200 -9.05 3.40 -6.96
N HIS A 201 -9.72 3.04 -5.88
CA HIS A 201 -9.80 1.68 -5.36
C HIS A 201 -11.21 1.32 -4.87
N HIS A 202 -12.14 2.25 -4.97
CA HIS A 202 -13.54 2.03 -4.59
C HIS A 202 -14.25 1.12 -5.60
N LEU A 203 -15.36 0.51 -5.19
CA LEU A 203 -16.13 -0.34 -6.09
C LEU A 203 -16.73 0.48 -7.24
N PRO A 204 -16.39 0.17 -8.50
CA PRO A 204 -16.95 0.87 -9.64
C PRO A 204 -18.44 0.54 -9.83
N HIS A 205 -19.17 1.45 -10.48
CA HIS A 205 -20.48 1.19 -11.04
C HIS A 205 -20.38 0.36 -12.33
N ASP A 206 -21.53 -0.06 -12.88
CA ASP A 206 -21.59 -0.78 -14.16
C ASP A 206 -21.00 0.05 -15.32
N THR A 207 -20.97 1.36 -15.19
CA THR A 207 -20.40 2.29 -16.17
C THR A 207 -19.21 3.02 -15.55
N LEU A 208 -18.11 3.07 -16.27
CA LEU A 208 -16.92 3.81 -15.86
C LEU A 208 -16.97 5.28 -16.34
N PRO A 209 -16.31 6.21 -15.63
CA PRO A 209 -16.19 7.61 -16.07
C PRO A 209 -15.46 7.70 -17.42
N LYS A 210 -15.88 8.64 -18.28
CA LYS A 210 -15.26 8.92 -19.58
C LYS A 210 -13.97 9.73 -19.37
N ALA A 211 -12.93 9.07 -18.92
CA ALA A 211 -11.61 9.62 -18.69
C ALA A 211 -10.59 9.09 -19.72
N VAL A 212 -9.42 9.73 -19.80
CA VAL A 212 -8.30 9.26 -20.64
C VAL A 212 -7.81 7.90 -20.16
N ALA A 213 -7.76 7.72 -18.85
CA ALA A 213 -7.44 6.45 -18.19
C ALA A 213 -8.25 6.33 -16.90
N VAL A 214 -8.60 5.08 -16.55
CA VAL A 214 -9.27 4.75 -15.28
C VAL A 214 -8.50 3.58 -14.66
N VAL A 215 -7.63 3.86 -13.74
CA VAL A 215 -6.80 2.87 -13.04
C VAL A 215 -7.47 2.52 -11.72
N ASP A 216 -8.06 1.34 -11.65
CA ASP A 216 -8.70 0.83 -10.44
C ASP A 216 -8.63 -0.70 -10.44
N PRO A 217 -8.00 -1.32 -9.43
CA PRO A 217 -7.87 -2.78 -9.36
C PRO A 217 -9.21 -3.50 -9.21
N ARG A 218 -10.29 -2.81 -8.81
CA ARG A 218 -11.62 -3.41 -8.61
C ARG A 218 -12.51 -3.36 -9.86
N ARG A 219 -12.04 -2.81 -10.96
CA ARG A 219 -12.74 -2.89 -12.24
C ARG A 219 -12.98 -4.34 -12.64
N ALA A 220 -14.14 -4.60 -13.25
CA ALA A 220 -14.50 -5.95 -13.69
C ALA A 220 -13.58 -6.50 -14.81
N ASP A 221 -12.97 -5.62 -15.61
CA ASP A 221 -12.04 -5.94 -16.70
C ASP A 221 -10.55 -5.84 -16.29
N ASP A 222 -10.26 -5.48 -15.03
CA ASP A 222 -8.90 -5.46 -14.52
C ASP A 222 -8.40 -6.88 -14.23
N THR A 223 -7.19 -7.19 -14.71
CA THR A 223 -6.57 -8.51 -14.60
C THR A 223 -5.41 -8.57 -13.62
N SER A 224 -5.12 -7.47 -12.94
CA SER A 224 -4.08 -7.46 -11.91
C SER A 224 -4.39 -8.50 -10.81
N PRO A 225 -3.38 -9.22 -10.31
CA PRO A 225 -3.61 -10.32 -9.38
C PRO A 225 -4.03 -9.85 -7.98
N PHE A 226 -3.69 -8.60 -7.60
CA PHE A 226 -4.01 -8.06 -6.29
C PHE A 226 -5.04 -6.93 -6.38
N LYS A 227 -6.18 -7.09 -5.70
CA LYS A 227 -7.33 -6.18 -5.74
C LYS A 227 -7.48 -5.34 -4.47
N GLY A 228 -6.60 -5.53 -3.52
CA GLY A 228 -6.73 -4.99 -2.17
C GLY A 228 -5.95 -3.70 -1.92
N LEU A 229 -5.48 -2.99 -2.95
CA LEU A 229 -4.81 -1.71 -2.77
C LEU A 229 -5.81 -0.64 -2.29
N CYS A 230 -5.34 0.31 -1.46
CA CYS A 230 -6.02 1.57 -1.17
C CYS A 230 -5.62 2.65 -2.20
N GLY A 231 -6.17 3.85 -2.11
CA GLY A 231 -5.84 4.96 -3.01
C GLY A 231 -4.36 5.32 -3.02
N ALA A 232 -3.71 5.36 -1.83
CA ALA A 232 -2.27 5.57 -1.74
C ALA A 232 -1.46 4.40 -2.33
N GLY A 233 -1.97 3.17 -2.24
CA GLY A 233 -1.38 2.00 -2.87
C GLY A 233 -1.45 2.06 -4.40
N VAL A 234 -2.56 2.53 -4.98
CA VAL A 234 -2.68 2.75 -6.43
C VAL A 234 -1.77 3.89 -6.89
N ALA A 235 -1.69 4.99 -6.12
CA ALA A 235 -0.77 6.08 -6.40
C ALA A 235 0.70 5.64 -6.34
N PHE A 236 1.06 4.78 -5.38
CA PHE A 236 2.38 4.15 -5.29
C PHE A 236 2.72 3.35 -6.55
N LYS A 237 1.78 2.54 -7.04
CA LYS A 237 1.94 1.78 -8.29
C LYS A 237 2.10 2.70 -9.51
N LEU A 238 1.34 3.80 -9.56
CA LEU A 238 1.47 4.79 -10.63
C LEU A 238 2.85 5.45 -10.63
N CYS A 239 3.42 5.76 -9.47
CA CYS A 239 4.78 6.32 -9.39
C CYS A 239 5.83 5.32 -9.90
N ALA A 240 5.75 4.05 -9.51
CA ALA A 240 6.65 3.01 -10.03
C ALA A 240 6.52 2.83 -11.55
N ALA A 241 5.30 2.88 -12.08
CA ALA A 241 5.04 2.81 -13.52
C ALA A 241 5.61 4.02 -14.29
N LEU A 242 5.51 5.23 -13.73
CA LEU A 242 6.06 6.45 -14.33
C LEU A 242 7.58 6.42 -14.41
N ASP A 243 8.25 5.88 -13.40
CA ASP A 243 9.72 5.71 -13.40
C ASP A 243 10.18 4.50 -14.23
N GLY A 244 9.25 3.59 -14.56
CA GLY A 244 9.58 2.33 -15.23
C GLY A 244 10.47 1.41 -14.37
N CYS A 245 10.37 1.51 -13.05
CA CYS A 245 11.14 0.73 -12.09
C CYS A 245 10.30 -0.37 -11.44
N PRO A 246 10.93 -1.43 -10.91
CA PRO A 246 10.26 -2.38 -10.03
C PRO A 246 9.64 -1.67 -8.82
N PRO A 247 8.44 -2.06 -8.37
CA PRO A 247 7.77 -1.38 -7.26
C PRO A 247 8.55 -1.47 -5.94
N GLU A 248 9.43 -2.45 -5.78
CA GLU A 248 10.32 -2.57 -4.63
C GLU A 248 11.28 -1.37 -4.49
N GLU A 249 11.78 -0.83 -5.61
CA GLU A 249 12.63 0.35 -5.61
C GLU A 249 11.88 1.61 -5.18
N MET A 250 10.56 1.67 -5.43
CA MET A 250 9.71 2.77 -5.02
C MET A 250 9.40 2.74 -3.51
N LEU A 251 9.55 1.59 -2.84
CA LEU A 251 9.33 1.48 -1.39
C LEU A 251 10.18 2.48 -0.63
N ASP A 252 11.47 2.57 -0.93
CA ASP A 252 12.40 3.48 -0.23
C ASP A 252 12.05 4.96 -0.42
N TYR A 253 11.35 5.29 -1.51
CA TYR A 253 11.00 6.67 -1.82
C TYR A 253 9.69 7.12 -1.17
N CYS A 254 8.65 6.30 -1.17
CA CYS A 254 7.31 6.71 -0.72
C CYS A 254 6.50 5.63 0.02
N GLY A 255 7.17 4.54 0.41
CA GLY A 255 6.51 3.46 1.17
C GLY A 255 5.94 3.92 2.51
N ASP A 256 6.52 4.94 3.14
CA ASP A 256 6.02 5.55 4.38
C ASP A 256 4.61 6.13 4.21
N LEU A 257 4.37 6.94 3.17
CA LEU A 257 3.05 7.51 2.87
C LEU A 257 2.04 6.43 2.46
N ALA A 258 2.47 5.50 1.60
CA ALA A 258 1.62 4.40 1.15
C ALA A 258 1.18 3.49 2.31
N ALA A 259 2.07 3.23 3.28
CA ALA A 259 1.73 2.47 4.48
C ALA A 259 0.74 3.21 5.38
N VAL A 260 0.90 4.53 5.56
CA VAL A 260 -0.04 5.33 6.36
C VAL A 260 -1.43 5.30 5.74
N GLY A 261 -1.58 5.52 4.43
CA GLY A 261 -2.86 5.42 3.72
C GLY A 261 -3.48 4.02 3.86
N THR A 262 -2.70 2.96 3.56
CA THR A 262 -3.17 1.57 3.64
C THR A 262 -3.72 1.19 5.02
N VAL A 263 -3.02 1.61 6.09
CA VAL A 263 -3.46 1.32 7.46
C VAL A 263 -4.65 2.19 7.87
N ALA A 264 -4.66 3.45 7.46
CA ALA A 264 -5.74 4.39 7.80
C ALA A 264 -7.07 4.01 7.15
N ASP A 265 -7.04 3.53 5.91
CA ASP A 265 -8.21 3.02 5.17
C ASP A 265 -8.66 1.61 5.61
N VAL A 266 -8.01 1.07 6.64
CA VAL A 266 -8.35 -0.24 7.24
C VAL A 266 -8.29 -1.38 6.22
N MET A 267 -7.38 -1.29 5.24
CA MET A 267 -7.21 -2.33 4.24
C MET A 267 -6.68 -3.63 4.88
N PRO A 268 -7.10 -4.79 4.37
CA PRO A 268 -6.55 -6.07 4.82
C PRO A 268 -5.03 -6.10 4.62
N LEU A 269 -4.27 -6.37 5.68
CA LEU A 269 -2.80 -6.48 5.64
C LEU A 269 -2.36 -7.88 5.17
N THR A 270 -2.78 -8.24 3.97
CA THR A 270 -2.45 -9.49 3.27
C THR A 270 -1.90 -9.15 1.89
N GLY A 271 -1.20 -10.10 1.26
CA GLY A 271 -0.61 -9.87 -0.06
C GLY A 271 0.31 -8.64 -0.05
N GLU A 272 0.33 -7.91 -1.13
CA GLU A 272 1.17 -6.72 -1.31
C GLU A 272 1.05 -5.69 -0.18
N ASN A 273 -0.15 -5.51 0.39
CA ASN A 273 -0.35 -4.57 1.49
C ASN A 273 0.50 -4.91 2.71
N ARG A 274 0.73 -6.20 2.96
CA ARG A 274 1.57 -6.64 4.08
C ARG A 274 3.03 -6.21 3.88
N THR A 275 3.59 -6.45 2.70
CA THR A 275 4.95 -6.04 2.33
C THR A 275 5.08 -4.52 2.37
N LEU A 276 4.15 -3.81 1.73
CA LEU A 276 4.13 -2.35 1.66
C LEU A 276 4.06 -1.73 3.07
N VAL A 277 3.16 -2.23 3.93
CA VAL A 277 3.02 -1.70 5.30
C VAL A 277 4.22 -2.07 6.17
N LYS A 278 4.77 -3.29 6.06
CA LYS A 278 5.97 -3.70 6.81
C LYS A 278 7.17 -2.79 6.47
N ALA A 279 7.45 -2.60 5.19
CA ALA A 279 8.52 -1.72 4.72
C ALA A 279 8.25 -0.25 5.08
N GLY A 280 7.05 0.22 4.82
CA GLY A 280 6.67 1.62 5.06
C GLY A 280 6.66 2.03 6.53
N LEU A 281 6.30 1.14 7.47
CA LEU A 281 6.41 1.41 8.90
C LEU A 281 7.87 1.55 9.34
N HIS A 282 8.78 0.77 8.75
CA HIS A 282 10.22 0.92 8.99
C HIS A 282 10.72 2.27 8.48
N LEU A 283 10.32 2.67 7.28
CA LEU A 283 10.66 3.97 6.71
C LEU A 283 10.04 5.13 7.50
N LEU A 284 8.79 5.02 7.91
CA LEU A 284 8.10 6.04 8.70
C LEU A 284 8.84 6.36 10.00
N GLN A 285 9.42 5.34 10.64
CA GLN A 285 10.23 5.52 11.84
C GLN A 285 11.51 6.32 11.59
N HIS A 286 12.03 6.30 10.36
CA HIS A 286 13.27 6.95 9.93
C HIS A 286 13.02 8.04 8.86
N SER A 287 11.77 8.44 8.69
CA SER A 287 11.39 9.42 7.66
C SER A 287 12.11 10.74 7.86
N ASP A 288 12.54 11.36 6.78
CA ASP A 288 13.11 12.71 6.71
C ASP A 288 12.08 13.76 6.25
N ARG A 289 10.83 13.34 6.02
CA ARG A 289 9.74 14.24 5.61
C ARG A 289 9.34 15.17 6.76
N PRO A 290 9.47 16.51 6.60
CA PRO A 290 9.19 17.44 7.70
C PRO A 290 7.78 17.31 8.27
N GLY A 291 6.77 17.03 7.41
CA GLY A 291 5.38 16.85 7.82
C GLY A 291 5.17 15.60 8.67
N LEU A 292 5.77 14.47 8.28
CA LEU A 292 5.69 13.23 9.06
C LEU A 292 6.45 13.35 10.38
N LEU A 293 7.63 13.97 10.38
CA LEU A 293 8.40 14.23 11.61
C LEU A 293 7.59 15.06 12.60
N ALA A 294 7.01 16.18 12.14
CA ALA A 294 6.17 17.04 12.97
C ALA A 294 4.94 16.29 13.51
N LEU A 295 4.30 15.45 12.70
CA LEU A 295 3.16 14.65 13.11
C LEU A 295 3.55 13.58 14.14
N LEU A 296 4.69 12.89 13.94
CA LEU A 296 5.22 11.93 14.91
C LEU A 296 5.56 12.57 16.25
N ASP A 297 6.14 13.77 16.23
CA ASP A 297 6.45 14.53 17.44
C ASP A 297 5.17 14.95 18.18
N GLU A 298 4.16 15.45 17.45
CA GLU A 298 2.86 15.88 18.02
C GLU A 298 2.15 14.72 18.73
N VAL A 299 2.22 13.50 18.16
CA VAL A 299 1.60 12.31 18.78
C VAL A 299 2.52 11.60 19.79
N GLY A 300 3.71 12.14 20.07
CA GLY A 300 4.66 11.59 21.04
C GLY A 300 5.38 10.31 20.58
N LEU A 301 5.50 10.10 19.29
CA LEU A 301 6.17 8.95 18.65
C LEU A 301 7.55 9.31 18.07
N GLY A 302 8.00 10.58 18.15
CA GLY A 302 9.31 11.00 17.67
C GLY A 302 10.44 10.13 18.23
N GLY A 303 11.23 9.52 17.34
CA GLY A 303 12.34 8.62 17.70
C GLY A 303 11.94 7.28 18.34
N LYS A 304 10.67 6.89 18.28
CA LYS A 304 10.16 5.61 18.81
C LYS A 304 9.75 4.67 17.68
N PRO A 305 9.71 3.33 17.93
CA PRO A 305 9.15 2.39 16.99
C PRO A 305 7.68 2.73 16.67
N VAL A 306 7.34 2.72 15.37
CA VAL A 306 5.99 2.98 14.88
C VAL A 306 5.35 1.66 14.44
N THR A 307 4.15 1.39 14.91
CA THR A 307 3.37 0.19 14.57
C THR A 307 2.11 0.57 13.78
N ALA A 308 1.48 -0.41 13.12
CA ALA A 308 0.18 -0.20 12.46
C ALA A 308 -0.90 0.31 13.45
N GLU A 309 -0.86 -0.14 14.70
CA GLU A 309 -1.75 0.37 15.77
C GLU A 309 -1.51 1.86 16.03
N ASN A 310 -0.24 2.31 16.06
CA ASN A 310 0.08 3.73 16.20
C ASN A 310 -0.43 4.55 15.00
N VAL A 311 -0.34 4.01 13.78
CA VAL A 311 -0.91 4.67 12.61
C VAL A 311 -2.42 4.82 12.77
N SER A 312 -3.14 3.74 13.07
CA SER A 312 -4.61 3.74 13.18
C SER A 312 -5.14 4.66 14.28
N TYR A 313 -4.50 4.68 15.47
CA TYR A 313 -5.08 5.33 16.64
C TYR A 313 -4.39 6.63 17.06
N ALA A 314 -3.19 6.90 16.59
CA ALA A 314 -2.47 8.12 16.96
C ALA A 314 -2.19 9.03 15.75
N ILE A 315 -1.74 8.49 14.61
CA ILE A 315 -1.33 9.26 13.44
C ILE A 315 -2.55 9.64 12.59
N ALA A 316 -3.32 8.67 12.12
CA ALA A 316 -4.46 8.88 11.22
C ALA A 316 -5.56 9.82 11.78
N PRO A 317 -5.87 9.87 13.10
CA PRO A 317 -6.85 10.80 13.64
C PRO A 317 -6.40 12.27 13.71
N ARG A 318 -5.16 12.61 13.37
CA ARG A 318 -4.57 13.95 13.44
C ARG A 318 -4.46 14.59 12.08
#